data_4958c1c8a044bf09adbdb6cd54d1f283
#
_entry.id   4958c1c8a044bf09adbdb6cd54d1f283
#
_cell.length_a   1.000
_cell.length_b   1.000
_cell.length_c   1.000
_cell.angle_alpha   90.00
_cell.angle_beta   90.00
_cell.angle_gamma   90.00
#
_symmetry.space_group_name_H-M   'P 1'
#
loop_
_entity.id
_entity.type
_entity.pdbx_description
1 polymer ?
#
loop_
_entity_poly.entity_id
_entity_poly.type
_entity_poly.pdbx_seq_one_letter_code
_entity_poly.pdbx_strand_id
1 'polypeptide(L)'
;VNQKQQEIRNRAIFIEGEVPSSKNSKEIGFIYQKPTNSSNILVRSKGTLRPVRLTLNSSKATKNYQKTRGILYSAKKSEFQKIAKNFEPPYRVVFSFVRKTRRKFDYINAAQIVQDMMVDYGWIEDDNCEFLIPYFEKWEHDKENPGVYISIF
;
A
#
# COMPACT_ATOMS: atom_id res chain seq x y z
N VAL A 1 11.88 -0.29 -23.00
CA VAL A 1 12.41 -0.98 -21.80
C VAL A 1 13.87 -1.26 -22.03
N ASN A 2 14.75 -0.82 -21.10
CA ASN A 2 16.18 -1.08 -21.16
C ASN A 2 16.43 -2.57 -20.81
N GLN A 3 17.50 -3.20 -21.35
CA GLN A 3 17.86 -4.59 -21.06
C GLN A 3 17.90 -4.89 -19.55
N LYS A 4 18.49 -3.98 -18.75
CA LYS A 4 18.54 -4.10 -17.29
C LYS A 4 17.13 -4.14 -16.64
N GLN A 5 16.21 -3.33 -17.14
CA GLN A 5 14.81 -3.34 -16.63
C GLN A 5 14.11 -4.65 -17.00
N GLN A 6 14.41 -5.21 -18.17
CA GLN A 6 13.87 -6.50 -18.57
C GLN A 6 14.38 -7.65 -17.68
N GLU A 7 15.66 -7.63 -17.34
CA GLU A 7 16.25 -8.63 -16.42
C GLU A 7 15.64 -8.57 -15.02
N ILE A 8 15.43 -7.35 -14.50
CA ILE A 8 14.75 -7.16 -13.20
C ILE A 8 13.33 -7.71 -13.26
N ARG A 9 12.61 -7.46 -14.34
CA ARG A 9 11.23 -7.95 -14.52
C ARG A 9 11.12 -9.46 -14.62
N ASN A 10 12.06 -10.09 -15.28
CA ASN A 10 12.08 -11.55 -15.43
C ASN A 10 12.22 -12.29 -14.09
N ARG A 11 12.72 -11.59 -13.05
CA ARG A 11 12.87 -12.12 -11.68
C ARG A 11 11.92 -11.47 -10.68
N ALA A 12 11.09 -10.54 -11.14
CA ALA A 12 10.19 -9.79 -10.30
C ALA A 12 8.82 -10.44 -10.20
N ILE A 13 8.21 -10.31 -9.05
CA ILE A 13 6.80 -10.64 -8.85
C ILE A 13 5.96 -9.46 -9.32
N PHE A 14 5.02 -9.72 -10.20
CA PHE A 14 4.09 -8.71 -10.68
C PHE A 14 2.77 -8.77 -9.93
N ILE A 15 2.36 -7.64 -9.38
CA ILE A 15 1.03 -7.43 -8.81
C ILE A 15 0.26 -6.49 -9.74
N GLU A 16 -0.77 -7.02 -10.37
CA GLU A 16 -1.58 -6.23 -11.29
C GLU A 16 -2.46 -5.23 -10.57
N GLY A 17 -2.75 -4.11 -11.22
CA GLY A 17 -3.60 -3.03 -10.74
C GLY A 17 -2.80 -1.81 -10.29
N GLU A 18 -3.28 -0.65 -10.72
CA GLU A 18 -2.59 0.61 -10.43
C GLU A 18 -2.53 0.89 -8.93
N VAL A 19 -1.32 1.04 -8.40
CA VAL A 19 -1.11 1.38 -6.99
C VAL A 19 -1.49 2.85 -6.75
N PRO A 20 -2.38 3.17 -5.80
CA PRO A 20 -2.70 4.55 -5.46
C PRO A 20 -1.46 5.29 -4.93
N SER A 21 -1.37 6.59 -5.21
CA SER A 21 -0.22 7.40 -4.77
C SER A 21 -0.59 8.84 -4.44
N SER A 22 -1.79 9.09 -3.93
CA SER A 22 -2.15 10.45 -3.56
C SER A 22 -1.57 10.84 -2.19
N LYS A 23 -1.01 12.04 -2.08
CA LYS A 23 -0.56 12.60 -0.79
C LYS A 23 -1.70 12.67 0.24
N ASN A 24 -2.94 12.79 -0.23
CA ASN A 24 -4.14 12.85 0.60
C ASN A 24 -4.76 11.45 0.71
N SER A 25 -3.93 10.44 0.94
CA SER A 25 -4.43 9.07 1.15
C SER A 25 -5.15 8.91 2.49
N LYS A 26 -5.14 9.92 3.34
CA LYS A 26 -5.83 9.91 4.63
C LYS A 26 -7.02 10.86 4.59
N GLU A 27 -8.19 10.34 4.94
CA GLU A 27 -9.42 11.11 5.12
C GLU A 27 -9.66 11.33 6.62
N ILE A 28 -10.09 12.54 6.97
CA ILE A 28 -10.47 12.81 8.36
C ILE A 28 -11.82 12.15 8.62
N GLY A 29 -11.83 11.20 9.54
CA GLY A 29 -13.05 10.58 10.04
C GLY A 29 -13.42 11.15 11.41
N PHE A 30 -14.70 11.09 11.72
CA PHE A 30 -15.24 11.48 13.01
C PHE A 30 -15.91 10.29 13.67
N ILE A 31 -15.55 10.02 14.92
CA ILE A 31 -16.29 9.08 15.75
C ILE A 31 -17.28 9.88 16.56
N TYR A 32 -18.55 9.55 16.38
CA TYR A 32 -19.64 10.16 17.12
C TYR A 32 -20.06 9.23 18.26
N GLN A 33 -20.26 9.79 19.43
CA GLN A 33 -20.79 9.02 20.55
C GLN A 33 -22.28 8.78 20.31
N LYS A 34 -22.71 7.52 20.34
CA LYS A 34 -24.14 7.20 20.38
C LYS A 34 -24.69 7.66 21.72
N PRO A 35 -25.89 8.24 21.78
CA PRO A 35 -26.53 8.53 23.04
C PRO A 35 -26.72 7.22 23.80
N THR A 36 -26.10 7.12 24.98
CA THR A 36 -26.37 6.05 25.93
C THR A 36 -27.55 6.45 26.77
N ASN A 37 -28.42 5.49 27.07
CA ASN A 37 -29.60 5.71 27.93
C ASN A 37 -29.24 5.98 29.40
N SER A 38 -28.01 6.29 29.73
CA SER A 38 -27.61 6.62 31.07
C SER A 38 -27.75 8.13 31.29
N SER A 39 -28.38 8.43 32.40
CA SER A 39 -28.84 9.75 32.83
C SER A 39 -27.79 10.83 33.05
N ASN A 40 -26.56 10.55 32.70
CA ASN A 40 -25.48 11.49 32.86
C ASN A 40 -24.96 11.97 31.51
N ILE A 41 -25.52 12.91 31.06
CA ILE A 41 -25.14 13.65 30.15
C ILE A 41 -25.51 14.50 29.40
N LEU A 42 -25.31 15.10 28.95
CA LEU A 42 -24.85 15.55 28.05
C LEU A 42 -25.34 16.34 27.11
N VAL A 43 -25.40 17.36 27.26
CA VAL A 43 -25.27 18.49 26.40
C VAL A 43 -25.65 18.19 24.96
N ARG A 44 -26.93 18.13 24.76
CA ARG A 44 -27.56 18.46 23.50
C ARG A 44 -27.49 19.95 23.29
N SER A 45 -26.42 20.46 22.68
CA SER A 45 -26.53 21.73 22.00
C SER A 45 -27.24 21.46 20.66
N LYS A 46 -28.52 21.81 20.60
CA LYS A 46 -29.33 21.89 19.35
C LYS A 46 -29.31 20.64 18.43
N GLY A 47 -29.38 19.45 18.97
CA GLY A 47 -29.58 18.23 18.15
C GLY A 47 -28.39 17.75 17.34
N THR A 48 -27.24 18.38 17.40
CA THR A 48 -26.07 17.99 16.65
C THR A 48 -25.16 17.11 17.52
N LEU A 49 -24.89 15.90 17.07
CA LEU A 49 -23.91 15.01 17.68
C LEU A 49 -22.51 15.65 17.55
N ARG A 50 -21.82 15.79 18.68
CA ARG A 50 -20.43 16.25 18.65
C ARG A 50 -19.50 15.07 18.39
N PRO A 51 -18.52 15.19 17.50
CA PRO A 51 -17.53 14.15 17.34
C PRO A 51 -16.67 14.05 18.60
N VAL A 52 -16.52 12.83 19.10
CA VAL A 52 -15.72 12.53 20.29
C VAL A 52 -14.26 12.35 19.95
N ARG A 53 -13.97 11.91 18.74
CA ARG A 53 -12.61 11.60 18.29
C ARG A 53 -12.45 11.86 16.80
N LEU A 54 -11.34 12.50 16.46
CA LEU A 54 -10.86 12.58 15.08
C LEU A 54 -10.07 11.32 14.77
N THR A 55 -10.30 10.73 13.60
CA THR A 55 -9.54 9.61 13.09
C THR A 55 -8.98 9.93 11.71
N LEU A 56 -7.77 9.52 11.45
CA LEU A 56 -7.18 9.57 10.12
C LEU A 56 -7.39 8.22 9.44
N ASN A 57 -8.18 8.20 8.39
CA ASN A 57 -8.48 7.01 7.63
C ASN A 57 -7.74 7.03 6.29
N SER A 58 -7.34 5.85 5.82
CA SER A 58 -6.84 5.70 4.44
C SER A 58 -7.90 6.12 3.44
N SER A 59 -7.47 6.69 2.31
CA SER A 59 -8.39 7.09 1.23
C SER A 59 -9.21 5.93 0.71
N LYS A 60 -10.34 6.23 0.07
CA LYS A 60 -11.17 5.22 -0.61
C LYS A 60 -10.38 4.42 -1.64
N ALA A 61 -9.47 5.08 -2.38
CA ALA A 61 -8.63 4.43 -3.37
C ALA A 61 -7.68 3.41 -2.73
N THR A 62 -7.03 3.76 -1.61
CA THR A 62 -6.15 2.86 -0.87
C THR A 62 -6.92 1.67 -0.30
N LYS A 63 -8.06 1.91 0.36
CA LYS A 63 -8.91 0.84 0.89
C LYS A 63 -9.40 -0.10 -0.20
N ASN A 64 -9.79 0.44 -1.36
CA ASN A 64 -10.21 -0.37 -2.49
C ASN A 64 -9.07 -1.21 -3.05
N TYR A 65 -7.88 -0.64 -3.20
CA TYR A 65 -6.69 -1.38 -3.63
C TYR A 65 -6.38 -2.53 -2.66
N GLN A 66 -6.29 -2.25 -1.37
CA GLN A 66 -6.05 -3.26 -0.33
C GLN A 66 -7.08 -4.40 -0.38
N LYS A 67 -8.36 -4.05 -0.47
CA LYS A 67 -9.44 -5.03 -0.53
C LYS A 67 -9.39 -5.89 -1.80
N THR A 68 -9.13 -5.29 -2.96
CA THR A 68 -9.23 -5.99 -4.24
C THR A 68 -7.94 -6.70 -4.63
N ARG A 69 -6.77 -6.27 -4.13
CA ARG A 69 -5.46 -6.83 -4.48
C ARG A 69 -4.89 -7.77 -3.43
N GLY A 70 -5.47 -7.80 -2.23
CA GLY A 70 -5.01 -8.68 -1.16
C GLY A 70 -4.88 -10.14 -1.55
N ILE A 71 -5.81 -10.64 -2.36
CA ILE A 71 -5.75 -12.03 -2.85
C ILE A 71 -4.51 -12.29 -3.71
N LEU A 72 -4.03 -11.31 -4.48
CA LEU A 72 -2.82 -11.44 -5.30
C LEU A 72 -1.58 -11.49 -4.42
N TYR A 73 -1.50 -10.63 -3.39
CA TYR A 73 -0.40 -10.69 -2.41
C TYR A 73 -0.38 -12.03 -1.69
N SER A 74 -1.53 -12.52 -1.24
CA SER A 74 -1.63 -13.84 -0.62
C SER A 74 -1.15 -14.96 -1.55
N ALA A 75 -1.58 -14.95 -2.80
CA ALA A 75 -1.20 -15.97 -3.79
C ALA A 75 0.30 -15.95 -4.13
N LYS A 76 0.92 -14.77 -4.12
CA LYS A 76 2.34 -14.58 -4.47
C LYS A 76 3.31 -14.71 -3.29
N LYS A 77 2.82 -14.88 -2.08
CA LYS A 77 3.63 -15.02 -0.86
C LYS A 77 4.70 -16.10 -1.00
N SER A 78 4.31 -17.31 -1.41
CA SER A 78 5.24 -18.44 -1.53
C SER A 78 6.34 -18.19 -2.58
N GLU A 79 6.00 -17.49 -3.66
CA GLU A 79 6.97 -17.10 -4.70
C GLU A 79 8.00 -16.12 -4.14
N PHE A 80 7.54 -15.09 -3.42
CA PHE A 80 8.42 -14.14 -2.75
C PHE A 80 9.34 -14.82 -1.73
N GLN A 81 8.79 -15.67 -0.87
CA GLN A 81 9.56 -16.39 0.14
C GLN A 81 10.63 -17.31 -0.44
N LYS A 82 10.37 -17.94 -1.59
CA LYS A 82 11.37 -18.75 -2.30
C LYS A 82 12.56 -17.91 -2.76
N ILE A 83 12.29 -16.68 -3.22
CA ILE A 83 13.34 -15.75 -3.63
C ILE A 83 14.08 -15.23 -2.40
N ALA A 84 13.34 -14.79 -1.39
CA ALA A 84 13.86 -14.18 -0.15
C ALA A 84 14.82 -15.11 0.64
N LYS A 85 14.64 -16.43 0.56
CA LYS A 85 15.54 -17.41 1.20
C LYS A 85 17.01 -17.29 0.79
N ASN A 86 17.29 -16.63 -0.33
CA ASN A 86 18.67 -16.43 -0.82
C ASN A 86 19.29 -15.12 -0.30
N PHE A 87 18.57 -14.37 0.51
CA PHE A 87 19.00 -13.06 1.02
C PHE A 87 18.76 -12.97 2.52
N GLU A 88 19.53 -12.12 3.17
CA GLU A 88 19.36 -11.77 4.59
C GLU A 88 18.75 -10.36 4.71
N PRO A 89 17.89 -10.12 5.71
CA PRO A 89 17.40 -8.78 5.98
C PRO A 89 18.55 -7.82 6.37
N PRO A 90 18.43 -6.53 6.08
CA PRO A 90 17.33 -5.89 5.37
C PRO A 90 17.33 -6.24 3.86
N TYR A 91 16.19 -6.68 3.39
CA TYR A 91 16.01 -6.98 1.96
C TYR A 91 16.07 -5.71 1.12
N ARG A 92 16.90 -5.72 0.08
CA ARG A 92 16.93 -4.65 -0.92
C ARG A 92 15.85 -4.92 -1.95
N VAL A 93 14.77 -4.17 -1.88
CA VAL A 93 13.59 -4.39 -2.72
C VAL A 93 13.45 -3.30 -3.76
N VAL A 94 13.43 -3.68 -5.03
CA VAL A 94 13.16 -2.77 -6.14
C VAL A 94 11.68 -2.76 -6.46
N PHE A 95 11.09 -1.57 -6.48
CA PHE A 95 9.73 -1.32 -6.94
C PHE A 95 9.76 -0.66 -8.32
N SER A 96 9.17 -1.31 -9.31
CA SER A 96 8.99 -0.74 -10.65
C SER A 96 7.49 -0.58 -10.91
N PHE A 97 7.02 0.66 -10.90
CA PHE A 97 5.61 0.98 -11.05
C PHE A 97 5.22 1.12 -12.51
N VAL A 98 4.12 0.48 -12.89
CA VAL A 98 3.45 0.67 -14.19
C VAL A 98 2.14 1.41 -13.94
N ARG A 99 2.01 2.58 -14.57
CA ARG A 99 0.88 3.48 -14.36
C ARG A 99 -0.10 3.45 -15.53
N LYS A 100 -1.40 3.43 -15.21
CA LYS A 100 -2.47 3.52 -16.21
C LYS A 100 -2.54 4.91 -16.85
N THR A 101 -2.09 5.93 -16.17
CA THR A 101 -2.14 7.32 -16.64
C THR A 101 -0.76 7.98 -16.52
N ARG A 102 -0.53 9.02 -17.34
CA ARG A 102 0.71 9.81 -17.29
C ARG A 102 0.71 10.90 -16.21
N ARG A 103 -0.22 10.85 -15.25
CA ARG A 103 -0.26 11.80 -14.15
C ARG A 103 0.97 11.63 -13.25
N LYS A 104 1.52 12.76 -12.81
CA LYS A 104 2.60 12.76 -11.81
C LYS A 104 2.14 12.06 -10.54
N PHE A 105 3.02 11.29 -9.94
CA PHE A 105 2.78 10.60 -8.68
C PHE A 105 4.04 10.63 -7.81
N ASP A 106 3.87 10.29 -6.55
CA ASP A 106 4.94 10.21 -5.59
C ASP A 106 5.28 8.73 -5.35
N TYR A 107 6.53 8.36 -5.63
CA TYR A 107 7.02 7.00 -5.44
C TYR A 107 6.86 6.52 -4.00
N ILE A 108 7.18 7.37 -3.03
CA ILE A 108 7.14 7.01 -1.61
C ILE A 108 5.72 6.66 -1.18
N ASN A 109 4.72 7.46 -1.59
CA ASN A 109 3.34 7.20 -1.24
C ASN A 109 2.82 5.89 -1.85
N ALA A 110 3.21 5.58 -3.09
CA ALA A 110 2.85 4.32 -3.74
C ALA A 110 3.57 3.13 -3.08
N ALA A 111 4.86 3.28 -2.79
CA ALA A 111 5.66 2.23 -2.16
C ALA A 111 5.16 1.89 -0.76
N GLN A 112 4.77 2.88 0.04
CA GLN A 112 4.23 2.65 1.37
C GLN A 112 3.03 1.69 1.33
N ILE A 113 2.11 1.88 0.37
CA ILE A 113 0.95 0.98 0.24
C ILE A 113 1.38 -0.45 -0.11
N VAL A 114 2.38 -0.60 -0.98
CA VAL A 114 2.90 -1.92 -1.36
C VAL A 114 3.60 -2.58 -0.17
N GLN A 115 4.40 -1.83 0.58
CA GLN A 115 5.10 -2.31 1.77
C GLN A 115 4.11 -2.75 2.86
N ASP A 116 3.10 -1.93 3.15
CA ASP A 116 2.00 -2.30 4.07
C ASP A 116 1.36 -3.64 3.65
N MET A 117 1.10 -3.83 2.35
CA MET A 117 0.54 -5.08 1.83
C MET A 117 1.52 -6.27 1.97
N MET A 118 2.83 -6.04 1.79
CA MET A 118 3.84 -7.09 1.98
C MET A 118 3.89 -7.55 3.44
N VAL A 119 3.75 -6.64 4.39
CA VAL A 119 3.65 -6.96 5.82
C VAL A 119 2.34 -7.66 6.13
N ASP A 120 1.21 -7.09 5.74
CA ASP A 120 -0.13 -7.61 6.03
C ASP A 120 -0.33 -9.05 5.53
N TYR A 121 0.28 -9.39 4.39
CA TYR A 121 0.21 -10.73 3.79
C TYR A 121 1.41 -11.62 4.13
N GLY A 122 2.29 -11.14 5.02
CA GLY A 122 3.40 -11.92 5.59
C GLY A 122 4.49 -12.28 4.59
N TRP A 123 4.78 -11.39 3.66
CA TRP A 123 5.95 -11.50 2.79
C TRP A 123 7.21 -11.15 3.55
N ILE A 124 7.14 -10.11 4.37
CA ILE A 124 8.18 -9.63 5.29
C ILE A 124 7.56 -9.46 6.67
N GLU A 125 8.39 -9.41 7.70
CA GLU A 125 7.94 -9.27 9.08
C GLU A 125 7.50 -7.84 9.40
N ASP A 126 8.25 -6.85 8.89
CA ASP A 126 7.97 -5.42 9.05
C ASP A 126 8.58 -4.65 7.86
N ASP A 127 8.16 -3.42 7.61
CA ASP A 127 8.67 -2.54 6.57
C ASP A 127 9.71 -1.52 7.06
N ASN A 128 10.15 -1.65 8.32
CA ASN A 128 11.17 -0.79 8.90
C ASN A 128 12.59 -1.09 8.35
N CYS A 129 13.57 -0.27 8.74
CA CYS A 129 14.94 -0.32 8.22
C CYS A 129 15.71 -1.63 8.54
N GLU A 130 15.23 -2.44 9.47
CA GLU A 130 15.83 -3.75 9.80
C GLU A 130 15.39 -4.84 8.80
N PHE A 131 14.27 -4.66 8.14
CA PHE A 131 13.69 -5.65 7.23
C PHE A 131 13.72 -5.25 5.77
N LEU A 132 13.61 -3.94 5.43
CA LEU A 132 13.45 -3.51 4.06
C LEU A 132 14.19 -2.21 3.73
N ILE A 133 14.88 -2.20 2.59
CA ILE A 133 15.48 -1.02 1.97
C ILE A 133 14.85 -0.85 0.59
N PRO A 134 14.00 0.19 0.38
CA PRO A 134 13.31 0.38 -0.89
C PRO A 134 14.21 1.03 -1.94
N TYR A 135 14.14 0.52 -3.16
CA TYR A 135 14.73 1.09 -4.36
C TYR A 135 13.67 1.28 -5.42
N PHE A 136 13.88 2.23 -6.32
CA PHE A 136 12.90 2.56 -7.36
C PHE A 136 13.54 2.53 -8.74
N GLU A 137 12.86 1.86 -9.67
CA GLU A 137 13.12 2.01 -11.09
C GLU A 137 12.23 3.12 -11.67
N LYS A 138 12.65 3.65 -12.83
CA LYS A 138 11.83 4.62 -13.56
C LYS A 138 10.48 3.99 -13.88
N TRP A 139 9.41 4.70 -13.52
CA TRP A 139 8.05 4.25 -13.78
C TRP A 139 7.74 4.19 -15.28
N GLU A 140 6.80 3.36 -15.65
CA GLU A 140 6.32 3.21 -17.01
C GLU A 140 4.84 3.49 -17.14
N HIS A 141 4.43 3.79 -18.36
CA HIS A 141 3.04 3.97 -18.71
C HIS A 141 2.56 2.81 -19.56
N ASP A 142 1.64 2.02 -19.01
CA ASP A 142 0.88 1.02 -19.73
C ASP A 142 -0.57 1.09 -19.24
N LYS A 143 -1.48 1.42 -20.17
CA LYS A 143 -2.90 1.57 -19.84
C LYS A 143 -3.57 0.22 -19.60
N GLU A 144 -3.11 -0.81 -20.28
CA GLU A 144 -3.73 -2.14 -20.27
C GLU A 144 -3.25 -3.00 -19.10
N ASN A 145 -1.96 -2.85 -18.74
CA ASN A 145 -1.34 -3.68 -17.71
C ASN A 145 -0.69 -2.84 -16.57
N PRO A 146 -1.45 -1.98 -15.88
CA PRO A 146 -0.91 -1.24 -14.75
C PRO A 146 -0.63 -2.17 -13.56
N GLY A 147 0.40 -1.84 -12.77
CA GLY A 147 0.74 -2.65 -11.61
C GLY A 147 2.08 -2.26 -10.99
N VAL A 148 2.66 -3.17 -10.24
CA VAL A 148 3.99 -3.02 -9.66
C VAL A 148 4.77 -4.33 -9.80
N TYR A 149 6.01 -4.22 -10.27
CA TYR A 149 7.00 -5.28 -10.20
C TYR A 149 7.80 -5.15 -8.91
N ILE A 150 7.95 -6.23 -8.18
CA ILE A 150 8.64 -6.31 -6.89
C ILE A 150 9.75 -7.35 -7.02
N SER A 151 10.99 -6.94 -6.85
CA SER A 151 12.15 -7.85 -6.90
C SER A 151 13.11 -7.59 -5.75
N ILE A 152 13.85 -8.63 -5.34
CA ILE A 152 14.94 -8.57 -4.36
C ILE A 152 16.27 -8.72 -5.09
N PHE A 153 17.31 -8.02 -4.62
CA PHE A 153 18.66 -8.13 -5.18
C PHE A 153 19.73 -7.99 -4.10
#